data_83436f1cb8a7748010e997d62b380293
#
_entry.id   83436f1cb8a7748010e997d62b380293
#
_cell.length_a   1.000
_cell.length_b   1.000
_cell.length_c   1.000
_cell.angle_alpha   90.00
_cell.angle_beta   90.00
_cell.angle_gamma   90.00
#
_symmetry.space_group_name_H-M   'P 1'
#
loop_
_entity.id
_entity.type
_entity.pdbx_description
1 polymer ?
#
loop_
_entity_poly.entity_id
_entity_poly.type
_entity_poly.pdbx_seq_one_letter_code
_entity_poly.pdbx_strand_id
1 'polypeptide(L)'
;DTRIIDKRKPVEIDVGTIKKSVNPDVNNFREIPKYLNKLKKDKPVAMFWTGGIRCEKTSLYLKKKGFKNIYQLNGGILNYLNKIKEKDSLWKGECFVFDNRISLKHGLKVGNYFMCSGCRKPISPKDKKSKKYEEGVSCPNCHDNLTETQKTRFRMRQKQINLAKKSGSKHIFQKEFK
;
A
#
# COMPACT_ATOMS: atom_id res chain seq x y z
N ASP A 1 14.72 -18.42 -14.55
CA ASP A 1 14.31 -17.17 -13.85
C ASP A 1 12.85 -17.21 -13.46
N THR A 2 12.56 -17.23 -12.16
CA THR A 2 11.19 -17.12 -11.63
C THR A 2 10.69 -15.69 -11.77
N ARG A 3 9.52 -15.49 -12.36
CA ARG A 3 8.88 -14.18 -12.42
C ARG A 3 8.11 -13.91 -11.12
N ILE A 4 8.51 -12.88 -10.40
CA ILE A 4 7.87 -12.46 -9.14
C ILE A 4 6.85 -11.38 -9.44
N ILE A 5 5.60 -11.56 -9.04
CA ILE A 5 4.49 -10.63 -9.32
C ILE A 5 3.94 -10.08 -8.02
N ASP A 6 4.01 -8.76 -7.88
CA ASP A 6 3.31 -8.03 -6.83
C ASP A 6 1.91 -7.65 -7.32
N LYS A 7 0.88 -8.29 -6.77
CA LYS A 7 -0.52 -8.08 -7.19
C LYS A 7 -1.24 -6.98 -6.41
N ARG A 8 -0.52 -6.19 -5.67
CA ARG A 8 -1.09 -5.07 -4.93
C ARG A 8 -1.36 -3.87 -5.85
N LYS A 9 -2.09 -2.92 -5.34
CA LYS A 9 -2.33 -1.65 -6.05
C LYS A 9 -1.04 -0.82 -6.12
N PRO A 10 -0.86 0.02 -7.15
CA PRO A 10 0.31 0.89 -7.26
C PRO A 10 0.61 1.67 -5.98
N VAL A 11 -0.42 2.23 -5.34
CA VAL A 11 -0.28 2.99 -4.07
C VAL A 11 0.31 2.18 -2.91
N GLU A 12 0.14 0.86 -2.90
CA GLU A 12 0.75 -0.02 -1.89
C GLU A 12 2.20 -0.34 -2.24
N ILE A 13 2.50 -0.43 -3.53
CA ILE A 13 3.84 -0.73 -4.06
C ILE A 13 4.77 0.47 -3.92
N ASP A 14 4.25 1.69 -4.05
CA ASP A 14 4.99 2.94 -3.82
C ASP A 14 5.53 3.04 -2.39
N VAL A 15 4.87 2.41 -1.42
CA VAL A 15 5.32 2.33 -0.02
C VAL A 15 6.42 1.28 0.16
N GLY A 16 6.35 0.18 -0.57
CA GLY A 16 7.37 -0.85 -0.57
C GLY A 16 6.96 -2.12 -1.30
N THR A 17 7.95 -2.87 -1.80
CA THR A 17 7.77 -4.09 -2.57
C THR A 17 8.98 -5.03 -2.48
N ILE A 18 8.86 -6.26 -2.98
CA ILE A 18 9.99 -7.19 -3.11
C ILE A 18 10.88 -6.78 -4.29
N LYS A 19 12.18 -6.78 -4.07
CA LYS A 19 13.20 -6.49 -5.09
C LYS A 19 12.99 -7.39 -6.32
N LYS A 20 13.04 -6.80 -7.52
CA LYS A 20 12.81 -7.46 -8.82
C LYS A 20 11.38 -7.98 -9.05
N SER A 21 10.40 -7.64 -8.21
CA SER A 21 9.02 -7.95 -8.53
C SER A 21 8.46 -7.03 -9.61
N VAL A 22 7.52 -7.56 -10.37
CA VAL A 22 6.82 -6.83 -11.42
C VAL A 22 5.41 -6.51 -10.94
N ASN A 23 5.02 -5.24 -11.08
CA ASN A 23 3.65 -4.83 -10.87
C ASN A 23 2.87 -4.98 -12.19
N PRO A 24 1.72 -5.67 -12.21
CA PRO A 24 0.82 -5.70 -13.37
C PRO A 24 0.21 -4.34 -13.72
N ASP A 25 0.35 -3.33 -12.85
CA ASP A 25 -0.23 -1.99 -12.98
C ASP A 25 -1.74 -2.01 -13.27
N VAL A 26 -2.45 -2.80 -12.47
CA VAL A 26 -3.90 -2.94 -12.59
C VAL A 26 -4.60 -2.27 -11.40
N ASN A 27 -5.65 -1.51 -11.68
CA ASN A 27 -6.42 -0.81 -10.65
C ASN A 27 -7.39 -1.72 -9.90
N ASN A 28 -7.81 -2.81 -10.54
CA ASN A 28 -8.69 -3.77 -9.91
C ASN A 28 -8.32 -5.22 -10.24
N PHE A 29 -8.78 -6.14 -9.38
CA PHE A 29 -8.46 -7.56 -9.49
C PHE A 29 -8.96 -8.22 -10.80
N ARG A 30 -10.03 -7.69 -11.40
CA ARG A 30 -10.62 -8.24 -12.64
C ARG A 30 -9.72 -8.06 -13.87
N GLU A 31 -8.76 -7.15 -13.80
CA GLU A 31 -7.82 -6.87 -14.91
C GLU A 31 -6.59 -7.80 -14.88
N ILE A 32 -6.30 -8.43 -13.74
CA ILE A 32 -5.16 -9.33 -13.56
C ILE A 32 -5.11 -10.43 -14.64
N PRO A 33 -6.21 -11.11 -15.03
CA PRO A 33 -6.20 -12.11 -16.09
C PRO A 33 -5.62 -11.60 -17.42
N LYS A 34 -5.87 -10.34 -17.80
CA LYS A 34 -5.33 -9.75 -19.03
C LYS A 34 -3.79 -9.70 -19.01
N TYR A 35 -3.20 -9.39 -17.85
CA TYR A 35 -1.75 -9.42 -17.67
C TYR A 35 -1.22 -10.86 -17.66
N LEU A 36 -1.86 -11.75 -16.92
CA LEU A 36 -1.42 -13.14 -16.75
C LEU A 36 -1.44 -13.92 -18.08
N ASN A 37 -2.40 -13.64 -18.97
CA ASN A 37 -2.47 -14.26 -20.28
C ASN A 37 -1.27 -13.95 -21.20
N LYS A 38 -0.52 -12.88 -20.92
CA LYS A 38 0.71 -12.50 -21.67
C LYS A 38 1.95 -13.23 -21.15
N LEU A 39 1.84 -13.97 -20.05
CA LEU A 39 2.98 -14.67 -19.47
C LEU A 39 3.29 -15.97 -20.21
N LYS A 40 4.56 -16.31 -20.29
CA LYS A 40 5.02 -17.60 -20.82
C LYS A 40 4.74 -18.71 -19.79
N LYS A 41 4.07 -19.78 -20.23
CA LYS A 41 3.58 -20.86 -19.36
C LYS A 41 4.68 -21.80 -18.88
N ASP A 42 5.80 -21.84 -19.60
CA ASP A 42 6.99 -22.65 -19.31
C ASP A 42 7.85 -22.06 -18.15
N LYS A 43 7.66 -20.77 -17.84
CA LYS A 43 8.44 -20.12 -16.80
C LYS A 43 7.72 -20.15 -15.45
N PRO A 44 8.48 -20.37 -14.34
CA PRO A 44 7.92 -20.30 -12.99
C PRO A 44 7.37 -18.91 -12.66
N VAL A 45 6.22 -18.87 -12.00
CA VAL A 45 5.58 -17.65 -11.55
C VAL A 45 5.39 -17.68 -10.03
N ALA A 46 5.96 -16.72 -9.34
CA ALA A 46 5.74 -16.50 -7.90
C ALA A 46 4.87 -15.26 -7.71
N MET A 47 3.91 -15.33 -6.82
CA MET A 47 2.99 -14.23 -6.54
C MET A 47 2.91 -13.96 -5.06
N PHE A 48 2.68 -12.70 -4.73
CA PHE A 48 2.43 -12.32 -3.34
C PHE A 48 1.39 -11.21 -3.21
N TRP A 49 0.87 -11.11 -2.00
CA TRP A 49 -0.02 -10.07 -1.52
C TRP A 49 0.25 -9.81 -0.03
N THR A 50 -0.42 -8.79 0.55
CA THR A 50 -0.26 -8.43 1.96
C THR A 50 -0.56 -9.59 2.90
N GLY A 51 -1.75 -10.21 2.82
CA GLY A 51 -2.19 -11.31 3.69
C GLY A 51 -2.29 -12.70 3.04
N GLY A 52 -1.91 -12.88 1.78
CA GLY A 52 -1.84 -14.19 1.11
C GLY A 52 -3.14 -14.69 0.46
N ILE A 53 -4.31 -14.54 1.04
CA ILE A 53 -5.59 -15.17 0.66
C ILE A 53 -5.99 -14.96 -0.82
N ARG A 54 -5.80 -13.76 -1.37
CA ARG A 54 -6.16 -13.47 -2.77
C ARG A 54 -5.25 -14.13 -3.80
N CYS A 55 -4.12 -14.72 -3.38
CA CYS A 55 -3.24 -15.45 -4.27
C CYS A 55 -3.84 -16.80 -4.71
N GLU A 56 -4.64 -17.44 -3.87
CA GLU A 56 -5.24 -18.76 -4.15
C GLU A 56 -6.10 -18.75 -5.42
N LYS A 57 -7.04 -17.79 -5.55
CA LYS A 57 -7.88 -17.67 -6.74
C LYS A 57 -7.07 -17.47 -8.02
N THR A 58 -5.97 -16.70 -7.94
CA THR A 58 -5.09 -16.48 -9.11
C THR A 58 -4.30 -17.73 -9.45
N SER A 59 -3.85 -18.51 -8.47
CA SER A 59 -3.15 -19.77 -8.70
C SER A 59 -4.04 -20.82 -9.36
N LEU A 60 -5.28 -20.92 -8.92
CA LEU A 60 -6.26 -21.79 -9.58
C LEU A 60 -6.51 -21.37 -11.03
N TYR A 61 -6.61 -20.07 -11.29
CA TYR A 61 -6.74 -19.55 -12.67
C TYR A 61 -5.52 -19.93 -13.53
N LEU A 62 -4.30 -19.72 -13.03
CA LEU A 62 -3.08 -20.07 -13.76
C LEU A 62 -2.95 -21.59 -13.99
N LYS A 63 -3.31 -22.42 -13.01
CA LYS A 63 -3.35 -23.88 -13.19
C LYS A 63 -4.30 -24.29 -14.32
N LYS A 64 -5.51 -23.73 -14.36
CA LYS A 64 -6.48 -23.96 -15.45
C LYS A 64 -5.97 -23.49 -16.81
N LYS A 65 -5.07 -22.50 -16.85
CA LYS A 65 -4.43 -22.01 -18.08
C LYS A 65 -3.18 -22.82 -18.49
N GLY A 66 -2.81 -23.86 -17.73
CA GLY A 66 -1.70 -24.79 -18.06
C GLY A 66 -0.34 -24.34 -17.55
N PHE A 67 -0.27 -23.41 -16.57
CA PHE A 67 0.98 -23.12 -15.89
C PHE A 67 1.35 -24.26 -14.92
N LYS A 68 2.58 -24.77 -15.00
CA LYS A 68 3.04 -25.90 -14.18
C LYS A 68 3.66 -25.45 -12.85
N ASN A 69 4.47 -24.40 -12.87
CA ASN A 69 5.28 -23.96 -11.72
C ASN A 69 4.71 -22.64 -11.17
N ILE A 70 3.82 -22.74 -10.19
CA ILE A 70 3.13 -21.59 -9.58
C ILE A 70 3.44 -21.60 -8.08
N TYR A 71 4.01 -20.51 -7.61
CA TYR A 71 4.38 -20.32 -6.20
C TYR A 71 3.63 -19.15 -5.59
N GLN A 72 3.41 -19.25 -4.29
CA GLN A 72 2.80 -18.18 -3.49
C GLN A 72 3.65 -17.94 -2.25
N LEU A 73 3.74 -16.67 -1.85
CA LEU A 73 4.39 -16.31 -0.59
C LEU A 73 3.49 -16.77 0.58
N ASN A 74 3.96 -17.74 1.34
CA ASN A 74 3.20 -18.31 2.45
C ASN A 74 2.90 -17.27 3.54
N GLY A 75 1.62 -17.07 3.86
CA GLY A 75 1.15 -16.06 4.80
C GLY A 75 1.35 -14.61 4.33
N GLY A 76 1.72 -14.42 3.05
CA GLY A 76 1.88 -13.12 2.43
C GLY A 76 3.04 -12.29 2.98
N ILE A 77 3.02 -10.98 2.68
CA ILE A 77 4.08 -10.04 3.04
C ILE A 77 4.20 -9.90 4.56
N LEU A 78 3.10 -9.91 5.30
CA LEU A 78 3.15 -9.75 6.74
C LEU A 78 3.91 -10.89 7.42
N ASN A 79 3.66 -12.14 7.00
CA ASN A 79 4.42 -13.27 7.51
C ASN A 79 5.90 -13.21 7.10
N TYR A 80 6.18 -12.76 5.87
CA TYR A 80 7.55 -12.55 5.40
C TYR A 80 8.31 -11.53 6.26
N LEU A 81 7.73 -10.35 6.49
CA LEU A 81 8.33 -9.30 7.31
C LEU A 81 8.48 -9.68 8.79
N ASN A 82 7.63 -10.59 9.27
CA ASN A 82 7.72 -11.10 10.64
C ASN A 82 8.85 -12.12 10.81
N LYS A 83 9.06 -12.99 9.80
CA LYS A 83 10.02 -14.10 9.90
C LYS A 83 11.41 -13.78 9.38
N ILE A 84 11.51 -12.96 8.33
CA ILE A 84 12.80 -12.65 7.68
C ILE A 84 13.41 -11.40 8.31
N LYS A 85 14.65 -11.53 8.76
CA LYS A 85 15.43 -10.39 9.30
C LYS A 85 15.71 -9.38 8.18
N GLU A 86 15.73 -8.10 8.52
CA GLU A 86 15.90 -7.00 7.57
C GLU A 86 17.15 -7.16 6.68
N LYS A 87 18.27 -7.61 7.27
CA LYS A 87 19.53 -7.82 6.56
C LYS A 87 19.46 -8.89 5.46
N ASP A 88 18.59 -9.89 5.62
CA ASP A 88 18.42 -11.03 4.71
C ASP A 88 17.21 -10.84 3.77
N SER A 89 16.54 -9.69 3.88
CA SER A 89 15.28 -9.43 3.20
C SER A 89 15.47 -8.87 1.79
N LEU A 90 14.65 -9.36 0.89
CA LEU A 90 14.48 -8.77 -0.45
C LEU A 90 13.43 -7.65 -0.47
N TRP A 91 12.77 -7.39 0.65
CA TRP A 91 11.79 -6.32 0.77
C TRP A 91 12.47 -4.96 0.77
N LYS A 92 11.89 -4.00 0.02
CA LYS A 92 12.32 -2.59 0.01
C LYS A 92 11.17 -1.72 0.48
N GLY A 93 11.47 -0.76 1.35
CA GLY A 93 10.47 0.16 1.90
C GLY A 93 9.66 -0.46 3.05
N GLU A 94 8.43 0.01 3.21
CA GLU A 94 7.50 -0.44 4.26
C GLU A 94 6.28 -1.13 3.64
N CYS A 95 5.58 -1.96 4.37
CA CYS A 95 4.37 -2.62 3.88
C CYS A 95 3.15 -1.77 4.22
N PHE A 96 2.45 -1.26 3.20
CA PHE A 96 1.19 -0.57 3.40
C PHE A 96 0.12 -1.54 3.93
N VAL A 97 -0.61 -1.08 4.95
CA VAL A 97 -1.75 -1.77 5.56
C VAL A 97 -2.96 -0.85 5.64
N PHE A 98 -4.17 -1.43 5.52
CA PHE A 98 -5.42 -0.66 5.45
C PHE A 98 -6.02 -0.36 6.84
N ASP A 99 -5.18 -0.36 7.86
CA ASP A 99 -5.58 -0.02 9.23
C ASP A 99 -4.91 1.28 9.73
N ASN A 100 -5.09 1.60 11.00
CA ASN A 100 -4.59 2.84 11.60
C ASN A 100 -3.06 2.93 11.65
N ARG A 101 -2.34 1.83 11.49
CA ARG A 101 -0.86 1.79 11.47
C ARG A 101 -0.29 2.32 10.16
N ILE A 102 -1.08 2.27 9.06
CA ILE A 102 -0.75 2.74 7.71
C ILE A 102 0.37 1.95 7.05
N SER A 103 1.50 1.74 7.72
CA SER A 103 2.61 0.93 7.21
C SER A 103 3.31 0.14 8.32
N LEU A 104 3.92 -0.97 7.93
CA LEU A 104 4.68 -1.85 8.82
C LEU A 104 6.08 -2.10 8.25
N LYS A 105 7.04 -2.25 9.15
CA LYS A 105 8.42 -2.65 8.91
C LYS A 105 8.67 -4.11 9.31
N HIS A 106 9.90 -4.59 9.15
CA HIS A 106 10.34 -5.89 9.66
C HIS A 106 10.03 -6.04 11.16
N GLY A 107 9.65 -7.25 11.55
CA GLY A 107 9.15 -7.55 12.90
C GLY A 107 7.77 -6.94 13.17
N LEU A 108 7.01 -6.57 12.14
CA LEU A 108 5.68 -5.95 12.19
C LEU A 108 5.64 -4.65 13.01
N LYS A 109 6.77 -3.98 13.16
CA LYS A 109 6.85 -2.67 13.82
C LYS A 109 6.12 -1.62 13.00
N VAL A 110 5.44 -0.68 13.67
CA VAL A 110 4.76 0.43 12.99
C VAL A 110 5.78 1.25 12.18
N GLY A 111 5.42 1.56 10.94
CA GLY A 111 6.24 2.31 10.01
C GLY A 111 6.16 3.82 10.20
N ASN A 112 6.75 4.55 9.25
CA ASN A 112 6.88 6.01 9.30
C ASN A 112 5.92 6.73 8.35
N TYR A 113 5.07 6.01 7.62
CA TYR A 113 4.12 6.62 6.71
C TYR A 113 2.90 7.17 7.44
N PHE A 114 2.31 8.21 6.87
CA PHE A 114 1.09 8.85 7.35
C PHE A 114 0.03 8.79 6.26
N MET A 115 -1.24 8.98 6.63
CA MET A 115 -2.33 9.06 5.66
C MET A 115 -2.64 10.52 5.33
N CYS A 116 -2.61 10.89 4.06
CA CYS A 116 -3.09 12.19 3.63
C CYS A 116 -4.60 12.32 3.86
N SER A 117 -5.03 13.32 4.62
CA SER A 117 -6.45 13.55 4.90
C SER A 117 -7.24 14.07 3.69
N GLY A 118 -6.55 14.60 2.68
CA GLY A 118 -7.18 15.06 1.43
C GLY A 118 -7.47 13.91 0.46
N CYS A 119 -6.45 13.17 0.05
CA CYS A 119 -6.58 12.14 -1.01
C CYS A 119 -6.53 10.70 -0.52
N ARG A 120 -6.32 10.46 0.77
CA ARG A 120 -6.23 9.12 1.37
C ARG A 120 -5.09 8.24 0.84
N LYS A 121 -4.06 8.84 0.26
CA LYS A 121 -2.82 8.14 -0.11
C LYS A 121 -1.83 8.18 1.05
N PRO A 122 -0.97 7.14 1.22
CA PRO A 122 0.13 7.18 2.18
C PRO A 122 1.15 8.24 1.75
N ILE A 123 1.72 8.92 2.71
CA ILE A 123 2.76 9.95 2.53
C ILE A 123 3.94 9.65 3.44
N SER A 124 5.13 9.81 2.91
CA SER A 124 6.36 9.62 3.64
C SER A 124 6.70 10.84 4.53
N PRO A 125 7.63 10.71 5.49
CA PRO A 125 8.19 11.88 6.20
C PRO A 125 8.80 12.93 5.27
N LYS A 126 9.33 12.50 4.11
CA LYS A 126 9.86 13.41 3.08
C LYS A 126 8.75 14.25 2.44
N ASP A 127 7.60 13.64 2.15
CA ASP A 127 6.46 14.35 1.58
C ASP A 127 5.91 15.42 2.50
N LYS A 128 5.98 15.21 3.82
CA LYS A 128 5.60 16.21 4.83
C LYS A 128 6.51 17.46 4.83
N LYS A 129 7.73 17.36 4.31
CA LYS A 129 8.65 18.51 4.18
C LYS A 129 8.41 19.30 2.88
N SER A 130 7.54 18.83 2.00
CA SER A 130 7.25 19.49 0.74
C SER A 130 6.42 20.75 0.96
N LYS A 131 6.67 21.81 0.15
CA LYS A 131 5.83 23.02 0.09
C LYS A 131 4.37 22.74 -0.30
N LYS A 132 4.08 21.58 -0.91
CA LYS A 132 2.73 21.11 -1.28
C LYS A 132 2.02 20.37 -0.15
N TYR A 133 2.68 20.17 0.98
CA TYR A 133 2.06 19.55 2.13
C TYR A 133 1.43 20.59 3.05
N GLU A 134 0.15 20.40 3.31
CA GLU A 134 -0.59 21.15 4.33
C GLU A 134 -1.37 20.14 5.18
N GLU A 135 -1.12 20.17 6.51
CA GLU A 135 -1.72 19.21 7.43
C GLU A 135 -3.26 19.24 7.35
N GLY A 136 -3.85 18.06 7.21
CA GLY A 136 -5.29 17.92 7.10
C GLY A 136 -5.87 18.31 5.73
N VAL A 137 -5.09 18.91 4.83
CA VAL A 137 -5.56 19.49 3.57
C VAL A 137 -4.99 18.78 2.35
N SER A 138 -3.68 18.80 2.15
CA SER A 138 -3.06 18.34 0.92
C SER A 138 -1.71 17.65 1.14
N CYS A 139 -1.26 16.91 0.14
CA CYS A 139 0.10 16.37 0.03
C CYS A 139 0.62 16.55 -1.42
N PRO A 140 1.89 16.27 -1.71
CA PRO A 140 2.44 16.40 -3.06
C PRO A 140 1.61 15.69 -4.15
N ASN A 141 0.94 14.58 -3.80
CA ASN A 141 0.14 13.81 -4.76
C ASN A 141 -1.21 14.44 -5.12
N CYS A 142 -1.75 15.32 -4.29
CA CYS A 142 -3.09 15.87 -4.51
C CYS A 142 -3.17 17.39 -4.53
N HIS A 143 -2.14 18.09 -4.10
CA HIS A 143 -2.15 19.56 -3.96
C HIS A 143 -2.63 20.25 -5.23
N ASP A 144 -2.09 19.88 -6.40
CA ASP A 144 -2.39 20.55 -7.67
C ASP A 144 -3.74 20.13 -8.25
N ASN A 145 -4.30 19.01 -7.79
CA ASN A 145 -5.59 18.48 -8.24
C ASN A 145 -6.77 18.93 -7.36
N LEU A 146 -6.50 19.60 -6.24
CA LEU A 146 -7.54 20.11 -5.34
C LEU A 146 -7.92 21.51 -5.74
N THR A 147 -9.24 21.77 -5.85
CA THR A 147 -9.77 23.13 -6.01
C THR A 147 -9.60 23.94 -4.73
N GLU A 148 -9.58 25.27 -4.83
CA GLU A 148 -9.49 26.13 -3.64
C GLU A 148 -10.69 25.96 -2.71
N THR A 149 -11.87 25.69 -3.25
CA THR A 149 -13.06 25.34 -2.44
C THR A 149 -12.84 24.07 -1.63
N GLN A 150 -12.23 23.04 -2.22
CA GLN A 150 -11.91 21.78 -1.49
C GLN A 150 -10.86 22.03 -0.40
N LYS A 151 -9.80 22.78 -0.70
CA LYS A 151 -8.77 23.14 0.28
C LYS A 151 -9.36 23.91 1.46
N THR A 152 -10.23 24.90 1.19
CA THR A 152 -10.92 25.68 2.22
C THR A 152 -11.77 24.78 3.14
N ARG A 153 -12.55 23.86 2.58
CA ARG A 153 -13.32 22.88 3.38
C ARG A 153 -12.42 22.01 4.24
N PHE A 154 -11.29 21.56 3.72
CA PHE A 154 -10.34 20.74 4.47
C PHE A 154 -9.66 21.54 5.58
N ARG A 155 -9.32 22.83 5.35
CA ARG A 155 -8.81 23.73 6.39
C ARG A 155 -9.82 23.93 7.52
N MET A 156 -11.10 24.13 7.18
CA MET A 156 -12.16 24.25 8.18
C MET A 156 -12.28 22.97 9.02
N ARG A 157 -12.29 21.80 8.40
CA ARG A 157 -12.30 20.51 9.12
C ARG A 157 -11.08 20.39 10.04
N GLN A 158 -9.88 20.70 9.56
CA GLN A 158 -8.66 20.65 10.36
C GLN A 158 -8.71 21.61 11.55
N LYS A 159 -9.23 22.81 11.34
CA LYS A 159 -9.46 23.79 12.42
C LYS A 159 -10.37 23.22 13.51
N GLN A 160 -11.49 22.58 13.14
CA GLN A 160 -12.39 21.93 14.10
C GLN A 160 -11.72 20.79 14.88
N ILE A 161 -10.92 19.96 14.19
CA ILE A 161 -10.14 18.91 14.86
C ILE A 161 -9.17 19.51 15.87
N ASN A 162 -8.47 20.58 15.51
CA ASN A 162 -7.50 21.23 16.40
C ASN A 162 -8.19 21.91 17.62
N LEU A 163 -9.37 22.49 17.41
CA LEU A 163 -10.18 23.07 18.52
C LEU A 163 -10.66 21.98 19.47
N ALA A 164 -11.17 20.85 18.94
CA ALA A 164 -11.59 19.72 19.75
C ALA A 164 -10.43 19.15 20.59
N LYS A 165 -9.23 19.02 19.98
CA LYS A 165 -8.02 18.61 20.71
C LYS A 165 -7.68 19.57 21.86
N LYS A 166 -7.76 20.88 21.63
CA LYS A 166 -7.46 21.90 22.66
C LYS A 166 -8.45 21.87 23.80
N SER A 167 -9.72 21.58 23.54
CA SER A 167 -10.78 21.45 24.58
C SER A 167 -10.82 20.08 25.25
N GLY A 168 -9.90 19.16 24.93
CA GLY A 168 -9.89 17.79 25.46
C GLY A 168 -11.04 16.91 24.93
N SER A 169 -11.81 17.39 23.95
CA SER A 169 -12.89 16.63 23.32
C SER A 169 -12.41 15.87 22.08
N LYS A 170 -13.16 14.81 21.70
CA LYS A 170 -12.86 14.04 20.48
C LYS A 170 -13.69 14.57 19.31
N HIS A 171 -13.02 14.88 18.20
CA HIS A 171 -13.73 15.18 16.97
C HIS A 171 -14.10 13.87 16.24
N ILE A 172 -15.31 13.79 15.65
CA ILE A 172 -15.83 12.59 14.98
C ILE A 172 -14.90 12.05 13.86
N PHE A 173 -14.08 12.90 13.26
CA PHE A 173 -13.08 12.53 12.25
C PHE A 173 -11.67 12.32 12.83
N GLN A 174 -11.51 12.46 14.14
CA GLN A 174 -10.25 12.21 14.79
C GLN A 174 -10.08 10.71 14.99
N LYS A 175 -9.26 10.09 14.13
CA LYS A 175 -8.85 8.70 14.34
C LYS A 175 -7.78 8.68 15.42
N GLU A 176 -7.99 7.89 16.45
CA GLU A 176 -6.95 7.53 17.40
C GLU A 176 -6.00 6.57 16.68
N PHE A 177 -4.80 7.04 16.42
CA PHE A 177 -3.68 6.16 16.05
C PHE A 177 -2.98 5.81 17.37
N LYS A 178 -3.22 4.62 17.86
CA LYS A 178 -2.46 4.04 18.98
C LYS A 178 -1.16 3.48 18.46
#